data_08df02ddfe3d8f06a5646ab099d2a45c
#
_entry.id   08df02ddfe3d8f06a5646ab099d2a45c
#
_cell.length_a   1.000
_cell.length_b   1.000
_cell.length_c   1.000
_cell.angle_alpha   90.00
_cell.angle_beta   90.00
_cell.angle_gamma   90.00
#
_symmetry.space_group_name_H-M   'P 1'
#
loop_
_entity.id
_entity.type
_entity.pdbx_description
1 polymer ?
#
loop_
_entity_poly.entity_id
_entity_poly.type
_entity_poly.pdbx_seq_one_letter_code
_entity_poly.pdbx_strand_id
1 'polypeptide(L)'
;MCSSDLGPPCQSFSSLGRARDEHGMIYDSRNYLFESYVKILNFFNPKFFVFENVSGILTAKLNGRKHIDTIMDSLGIKYKVTKDPKFLILNAVNYGVPQIRKRVIILGIRKDIDLSPAELYNGIIKTHYNPEMPESERQGLKKFVTVSEAIGDLPKLKAGEGRELHAFKSNSTSEFVKLMRTNGSEALHNHVARTHNKRDIERYIEMAKNHWTYQELLENRPDLDHIKKRVFNNSYVVQWEDLPSRTIIAHLYKDGNQFIHPDFTQGRTITVREAARLMSFPDNFIFEGSRTEQFKQVGNAVPPLFAEAIAKSIKNNLLKLKK
;
A
#
# COMPACT_ATOMS: atom_id res chain seq x y z
N MET A 1 7.89 6.89 -24.23
CA MET A 1 8.50 7.74 -23.21
C MET A 1 7.39 8.36 -22.39
N CYS A 2 7.29 8.05 -21.38
CA CYS A 2 7.41 7.90 -19.95
C CYS A 2 6.14 8.38 -19.28
N SER A 3 5.48 7.51 -18.59
CA SER A 3 4.64 7.87 -17.47
C SER A 3 5.58 8.50 -16.43
N SER A 4 5.26 9.69 -15.94
CA SER A 4 5.96 10.23 -14.79
C SER A 4 5.44 9.54 -13.55
N ASP A 5 6.23 8.65 -12.94
CA ASP A 5 5.92 7.96 -11.68
C ASP A 5 6.05 8.90 -10.46
N LEU A 6 5.77 10.19 -10.64
CA LEU A 6 5.84 11.21 -9.61
C LEU A 6 4.47 11.36 -8.96
N GLY A 7 4.24 10.65 -7.86
CA GLY A 7 3.12 10.94 -6.97
C GLY A 7 3.47 12.14 -6.07
N PRO A 8 2.68 13.24 -6.06
CA PRO A 8 2.90 14.30 -5.09
C PRO A 8 2.69 13.75 -3.67
N PRO A 9 3.46 14.22 -2.66
CA PRO A 9 3.38 13.71 -1.29
C PRO A 9 1.96 13.73 -0.73
N CYS A 10 1.55 12.61 -0.14
CA CYS A 10 0.21 12.41 0.41
C CYS A 10 0.07 12.74 1.90
N GLN A 11 1.14 13.18 2.56
CA GLN A 11 1.19 13.32 4.03
C GLN A 11 0.18 14.32 4.56
N SER A 12 0.00 15.46 3.89
CA SER A 12 -0.99 16.48 4.23
C SER A 12 -2.45 16.04 4.03
N PHE A 13 -2.70 14.99 3.23
CA PHE A 13 -4.03 14.45 2.96
C PHE A 13 -4.34 13.17 3.73
N SER A 14 -3.34 12.57 4.39
CA SER A 14 -3.56 11.36 5.18
C SER A 14 -4.36 11.68 6.45
N SER A 15 -5.29 10.80 6.83
CA SER A 15 -6.05 10.95 8.08
C SER A 15 -5.15 11.05 9.31
N LEU A 16 -4.05 10.30 9.33
CA LEU A 16 -3.08 10.32 10.42
C LEU A 16 -2.27 11.63 10.47
N GLY A 17 -1.93 12.21 9.32
CA GLY A 17 -1.25 13.51 9.24
C GLY A 17 -2.14 14.61 9.75
N ARG A 18 -3.38 14.69 9.28
CA ARG A 18 -4.36 15.71 9.67
C ARG A 18 -4.76 15.64 11.16
N ALA A 19 -4.89 14.42 11.70
CA ALA A 19 -5.27 14.23 13.11
C ALA A 19 -4.18 14.68 14.12
N ARG A 20 -2.95 14.91 13.67
CA ARG A 20 -1.81 15.31 14.51
C ARG A 20 -1.47 16.80 14.43
N ASP A 21 -2.05 17.51 13.48
CA ASP A 21 -1.82 18.92 13.25
C ASP A 21 -3.00 19.73 13.74
N GLU A 22 -2.76 20.78 14.57
CA GLU A 22 -3.79 21.61 15.18
C GLU A 22 -4.70 22.30 14.15
N HIS A 23 -4.16 22.57 12.95
CA HIS A 23 -4.87 23.24 11.87
C HIS A 23 -5.22 22.26 10.71
N GLY A 24 -5.14 20.93 10.96
CA GLY A 24 -5.48 19.91 9.96
C GLY A 24 -4.63 19.98 8.68
N MET A 25 -3.37 20.43 8.81
CA MET A 25 -2.39 20.58 7.73
C MET A 25 -2.74 21.67 6.67
N ILE A 26 -3.61 22.63 7.00
CA ILE A 26 -4.04 23.67 6.03
C ILE A 26 -2.87 24.53 5.55
N TYR A 27 -1.90 24.81 6.44
CA TYR A 27 -0.72 25.66 6.13
C TYR A 27 0.48 24.87 5.60
N ASP A 28 0.33 23.55 5.34
CA ASP A 28 1.42 22.72 4.85
C ASP A 28 1.73 23.05 3.38
N SER A 29 2.96 23.48 3.10
CA SER A 29 3.42 23.80 1.73
C SER A 29 3.31 22.61 0.76
N ARG A 30 3.29 21.37 1.30
CA ARG A 30 3.11 20.16 0.50
C ARG A 30 1.74 20.05 -0.16
N ASN A 31 0.75 20.82 0.30
CA ASN A 31 -0.56 20.94 -0.36
C ASN A 31 -0.46 21.43 -1.80
N TYR A 32 0.57 22.19 -2.11
CA TYR A 32 0.78 22.81 -3.44
C TYR A 32 1.74 22.02 -4.35
N LEU A 33 2.28 20.88 -3.88
CA LEU A 33 3.22 20.09 -4.70
C LEU A 33 2.58 19.50 -5.97
N PHE A 34 1.25 19.41 -6.02
CA PHE A 34 0.55 19.08 -7.28
C PHE A 34 0.81 20.10 -8.39
N GLU A 35 1.07 21.37 -8.06
CA GLU A 35 1.40 22.41 -9.05
C GLU A 35 2.74 22.11 -9.74
N SER A 36 3.72 21.60 -9.00
CA SER A 36 4.99 21.13 -9.58
C SER A 36 4.75 19.95 -10.52
N TYR A 37 3.86 19.01 -10.15
CA TYR A 37 3.44 17.93 -11.02
C TYR A 37 2.80 18.46 -12.31
N VAL A 38 1.89 19.44 -12.23
CA VAL A 38 1.24 20.07 -13.39
C VAL A 38 2.29 20.78 -14.28
N LYS A 39 3.29 21.47 -13.70
CA LYS A 39 4.40 22.07 -14.45
C LYS A 39 5.18 21.03 -15.24
N ILE A 40 5.50 19.87 -14.64
CA ILE A 40 6.17 18.74 -15.30
C ILE A 40 5.31 18.20 -16.45
N LEU A 41 4.01 17.97 -16.22
CA LEU A 41 3.09 17.54 -17.28
C LEU A 41 3.03 18.55 -18.44
N ASN A 42 3.01 19.84 -18.12
CA ASN A 42 2.97 20.90 -19.15
C ASN A 42 4.26 20.97 -19.98
N PHE A 43 5.40 20.67 -19.36
CA PHE A 43 6.72 20.67 -20.01
C PHE A 43 6.90 19.45 -20.94
N PHE A 44 6.65 18.24 -20.43
CA PHE A 44 6.83 17.01 -21.20
C PHE A 44 5.67 16.68 -22.13
N ASN A 45 4.49 17.24 -21.89
CA ASN A 45 3.26 17.06 -22.65
C ASN A 45 2.99 15.59 -23.05
N PRO A 46 3.01 14.62 -22.09
CA PRO A 46 2.85 13.20 -22.39
C PRO A 46 1.46 12.90 -22.93
N LYS A 47 1.30 11.80 -23.67
CA LYS A 47 -0.01 11.35 -24.17
C LYS A 47 -0.95 10.93 -23.04
N PHE A 48 -0.40 10.30 -21.99
CA PHE A 48 -1.10 9.84 -20.82
C PHE A 48 -0.33 10.19 -19.57
N PHE A 49 -1.04 10.36 -18.45
CA PHE A 49 -0.43 10.45 -17.14
C PHE A 49 -1.18 9.63 -16.10
N VAL A 50 -0.50 9.28 -15.03
CA VAL A 50 -1.05 8.67 -13.82
C VAL A 50 -0.71 9.55 -12.63
N PHE A 51 -1.74 9.99 -11.88
CA PHE A 51 -1.58 10.70 -10.63
C PHE A 51 -2.16 9.82 -9.50
N GLU A 52 -1.33 9.40 -8.56
CA GLU A 52 -1.72 8.57 -7.42
C GLU A 52 -1.75 9.38 -6.15
N ASN A 53 -2.75 9.14 -5.30
CA ASN A 53 -2.79 9.70 -3.94
C ASN A 53 -3.67 8.88 -3.00
N VAL A 54 -3.65 9.22 -1.71
CA VAL A 54 -4.51 8.60 -0.69
C VAL A 54 -5.95 9.07 -0.82
N SER A 55 -6.91 8.23 -0.38
CA SER A 55 -8.36 8.56 -0.46
C SER A 55 -8.73 9.84 0.29
N GLY A 56 -7.95 10.22 1.31
CA GLY A 56 -8.16 11.47 2.05
C GLY A 56 -8.15 12.75 1.21
N ILE A 57 -7.53 12.72 0.01
CA ILE A 57 -7.52 13.88 -0.92
C ILE A 57 -8.94 14.24 -1.41
N LEU A 58 -9.85 13.27 -1.47
CA LEU A 58 -11.24 13.49 -1.93
C LEU A 58 -12.06 14.32 -0.95
N THR A 59 -11.69 14.31 0.33
CA THR A 59 -12.42 15.01 1.41
C THR A 59 -11.67 16.21 1.96
N ALA A 60 -10.37 16.33 1.67
CA ALA A 60 -9.56 17.45 2.13
C ALA A 60 -10.06 18.77 1.52
N LYS A 61 -10.20 19.78 2.37
CA LYS A 61 -10.56 21.15 1.95
C LYS A 61 -9.40 22.08 2.21
N LEU A 62 -9.18 23.01 1.27
CA LEU A 62 -8.27 24.13 1.39
C LEU A 62 -9.04 25.40 1.05
N ASN A 63 -9.04 26.39 1.96
CA ASN A 63 -9.80 27.64 1.78
C ASN A 63 -11.29 27.40 1.42
N GLY A 64 -11.95 26.45 2.07
CA GLY A 64 -13.36 26.13 1.87
C GLY A 64 -13.69 25.27 0.65
N ARG A 65 -12.75 25.11 -0.31
CA ARG A 65 -12.92 24.28 -1.53
C ARG A 65 -12.30 22.90 -1.35
N LYS A 66 -12.90 21.86 -1.93
CA LYS A 66 -12.25 20.53 -1.99
C LYS A 66 -10.97 20.63 -2.80
N HIS A 67 -9.88 20.12 -2.22
CA HIS A 67 -8.56 20.19 -2.86
C HIS A 67 -8.50 19.40 -4.18
N ILE A 68 -9.20 18.27 -4.23
CA ILE A 68 -9.33 17.47 -5.46
C ILE A 68 -9.91 18.26 -6.63
N ASP A 69 -10.88 19.15 -6.39
CA ASP A 69 -11.49 19.95 -7.47
C ASP A 69 -10.46 20.92 -8.10
N THR A 70 -9.60 21.53 -7.28
CA THR A 70 -8.52 22.39 -7.74
C THR A 70 -7.51 21.60 -8.59
N ILE A 71 -7.14 20.38 -8.15
CA ILE A 71 -6.24 19.50 -8.90
C ILE A 71 -6.87 19.10 -10.23
N MET A 72 -8.13 18.66 -10.22
CA MET A 72 -8.85 18.24 -11.44
C MET A 72 -9.00 19.36 -12.44
N ASP A 73 -9.28 20.58 -12.00
CA ASP A 73 -9.39 21.72 -12.90
C ASP A 73 -8.05 22.06 -13.53
N SER A 74 -6.94 22.02 -12.76
CA SER A 74 -5.59 22.27 -13.28
C SER A 74 -5.16 21.21 -14.29
N LEU A 75 -5.44 19.93 -14.03
CA LEU A 75 -5.17 18.82 -14.94
C LEU A 75 -6.06 18.90 -16.19
N GLY A 76 -7.32 19.30 -16.00
CA GLY A 76 -8.35 19.41 -17.05
C GLY A 76 -8.06 20.48 -18.11
N ILE A 77 -7.07 21.35 -17.92
CA ILE A 77 -6.69 22.36 -18.94
C ILE A 77 -6.20 21.68 -20.22
N LYS A 78 -5.30 20.71 -20.13
CA LYS A 78 -4.69 20.03 -21.29
C LYS A 78 -5.12 18.57 -21.46
N TYR A 79 -5.71 17.97 -20.42
CA TYR A 79 -6.04 16.56 -20.39
C TYR A 79 -7.54 16.30 -20.17
N LYS A 80 -8.04 15.23 -20.73
CA LYS A 80 -9.34 14.66 -20.38
C LYS A 80 -9.14 13.85 -19.10
N VAL A 81 -9.89 14.18 -18.04
CA VAL A 81 -9.92 13.45 -16.75
C VAL A 81 -11.37 13.19 -16.37
N THR A 82 -11.64 12.16 -15.56
CA THR A 82 -12.98 11.92 -15.02
C THR A 82 -13.08 12.34 -13.56
N LYS A 83 -14.22 12.91 -13.19
CA LYS A 83 -14.56 13.23 -11.80
C LYS A 83 -15.48 12.17 -11.16
N ASP A 84 -15.88 11.14 -11.92
CA ASP A 84 -16.76 10.08 -11.43
C ASP A 84 -16.06 9.23 -10.34
N PRO A 85 -16.53 9.25 -9.09
CA PRO A 85 -15.88 8.55 -7.97
C PRO A 85 -15.72 7.04 -8.16
N LYS A 86 -16.60 6.42 -8.96
CA LYS A 86 -16.54 4.96 -9.24
C LYS A 86 -15.26 4.54 -9.93
N PHE A 87 -14.64 5.45 -10.71
CA PHE A 87 -13.37 5.20 -11.39
C PHE A 87 -12.16 5.57 -10.54
N LEU A 88 -12.29 6.62 -9.71
CA LEU A 88 -11.15 7.22 -9.03
C LEU A 88 -10.56 6.35 -7.92
N ILE A 89 -11.37 5.54 -7.22
CA ILE A 89 -10.90 4.74 -6.10
C ILE A 89 -10.66 3.31 -6.55
N LEU A 90 -9.39 2.94 -6.61
CA LEU A 90 -8.98 1.57 -6.86
C LEU A 90 -8.42 0.92 -5.59
N ASN A 91 -8.64 -0.41 -5.45
CA ASN A 91 -8.15 -1.17 -4.32
C ASN A 91 -7.12 -2.21 -4.81
N ALA A 92 -5.88 -2.11 -4.34
CA ALA A 92 -4.77 -2.95 -4.79
C ALA A 92 -5.04 -4.46 -4.63
N VAL A 93 -5.82 -4.88 -3.64
CA VAL A 93 -6.20 -6.28 -3.43
C VAL A 93 -6.91 -6.88 -4.65
N ASN A 94 -7.62 -6.08 -5.43
CA ASN A 94 -8.31 -6.54 -6.65
C ASN A 94 -7.35 -6.91 -7.78
N TYR A 95 -6.07 -6.66 -7.62
CA TYR A 95 -5.02 -6.91 -8.62
C TYR A 95 -3.95 -7.91 -8.11
N GLY A 96 -4.30 -8.72 -7.10
CA GLY A 96 -3.42 -9.75 -6.55
C GLY A 96 -2.40 -9.26 -5.52
N VAL A 97 -2.51 -8.02 -5.07
CA VAL A 97 -1.70 -7.52 -3.94
C VAL A 97 -2.29 -8.04 -2.63
N PRO A 98 -1.51 -8.71 -1.75
CA PRO A 98 -2.01 -9.26 -0.48
C PRO A 98 -2.26 -8.18 0.58
N GLN A 99 -2.94 -7.10 0.17
CA GLN A 99 -3.15 -5.91 1.01
C GLN A 99 -4.41 -5.15 0.60
N ILE A 100 -5.25 -4.79 1.57
CA ILE A 100 -6.32 -3.83 1.37
C ILE A 100 -5.71 -2.43 1.34
N ARG A 101 -5.55 -1.88 0.12
CA ARG A 101 -4.96 -0.56 -0.11
C ARG A 101 -5.78 0.22 -1.12
N LYS A 102 -6.69 1.04 -0.63
CA LYS A 102 -7.51 1.95 -1.46
C LYS A 102 -6.70 3.21 -1.79
N ARG A 103 -6.64 3.55 -3.09
CA ARG A 103 -5.94 4.74 -3.59
C ARG A 103 -6.78 5.47 -4.61
N VAL A 104 -6.64 6.78 -4.63
CA VAL A 104 -7.15 7.62 -5.72
C VAL A 104 -6.15 7.56 -6.85
N ILE A 105 -6.61 7.11 -8.00
CA ILE A 105 -5.84 7.06 -9.25
C ILE A 105 -6.55 7.97 -10.25
N ILE A 106 -5.89 9.04 -10.69
CA ILE A 106 -6.39 9.90 -11.76
C ILE A 106 -5.62 9.56 -13.03
N LEU A 107 -6.33 9.07 -14.03
CA LEU A 107 -5.79 8.82 -15.35
C LEU A 107 -6.16 9.99 -16.26
N GLY A 108 -5.16 10.58 -16.91
CA GLY A 108 -5.37 11.66 -17.86
C GLY A 108 -4.93 11.29 -19.26
N ILE A 109 -5.69 11.77 -20.23
CA ILE A 109 -5.47 11.59 -21.67
C ILE A 109 -5.35 12.96 -22.28
N ARG A 110 -4.28 13.24 -23.03
CA ARG A 110 -4.12 14.51 -23.73
C ARG A 110 -5.30 14.76 -24.67
N LYS A 111 -5.80 15.97 -24.72
CA LYS A 111 -7.09 16.33 -25.37
C LYS A 111 -7.16 16.01 -26.86
N ASP A 112 -6.00 16.00 -27.55
CA ASP A 112 -5.88 15.67 -28.99
C ASP A 112 -6.04 14.18 -29.30
N ILE A 113 -6.07 13.32 -28.27
CA ILE A 113 -6.21 11.85 -28.44
C ILE A 113 -7.69 11.50 -28.38
N ASP A 114 -8.15 10.78 -29.41
CA ASP A 114 -9.53 10.26 -29.45
C ASP A 114 -9.67 8.99 -28.60
N LEU A 115 -9.78 9.20 -27.30
CA LEU A 115 -10.01 8.19 -26.28
C LEU A 115 -10.69 8.86 -25.08
N SER A 116 -11.57 8.15 -24.39
CA SER A 116 -12.21 8.62 -23.17
C SER A 116 -11.47 8.12 -21.92
N PRO A 117 -11.49 8.86 -20.78
CA PRO A 117 -10.96 8.36 -19.53
C PRO A 117 -11.60 7.02 -19.09
N ALA A 118 -12.89 6.82 -19.32
CA ALA A 118 -13.59 5.59 -18.99
C ALA A 118 -12.99 4.35 -19.67
N GLU A 119 -12.53 4.46 -20.92
CA GLU A 119 -11.89 3.36 -21.62
C GLU A 119 -10.57 2.94 -20.97
N LEU A 120 -9.79 3.92 -20.44
CA LEU A 120 -8.59 3.59 -19.68
C LEU A 120 -8.93 2.85 -18.38
N TYR A 121 -9.91 3.32 -17.62
CA TYR A 121 -10.29 2.66 -16.36
C TYR A 121 -10.88 1.27 -16.60
N ASN A 122 -11.73 1.10 -17.60
CA ASN A 122 -12.29 -0.18 -17.99
C ASN A 122 -11.22 -1.18 -18.47
N GLY A 123 -10.09 -0.67 -18.95
CA GLY A 123 -8.92 -1.49 -19.31
C GLY A 123 -8.11 -1.98 -18.12
N ILE A 124 -8.36 -1.50 -16.90
CA ILE A 124 -7.70 -1.98 -15.67
C ILE A 124 -8.46 -3.20 -15.17
N ILE A 125 -8.06 -4.38 -15.64
CA ILE A 125 -8.80 -5.63 -15.38
C ILE A 125 -8.52 -6.13 -13.96
N LYS A 126 -9.58 -6.29 -13.16
CA LYS A 126 -9.50 -6.98 -11.86
C LYS A 126 -9.19 -8.46 -12.08
N THR A 127 -8.31 -9.01 -11.25
CA THR A 127 -7.91 -10.41 -11.26
C THR A 127 -8.37 -11.17 -10.02
N HIS A 128 -8.62 -10.44 -8.93
CA HIS A 128 -9.00 -10.99 -7.63
C HIS A 128 -10.23 -10.25 -7.07
N TYR A 129 -11.05 -10.95 -6.28
CA TYR A 129 -12.06 -10.30 -5.46
C TYR A 129 -11.48 -9.92 -4.09
N ASN A 130 -12.00 -8.87 -3.47
CA ASN A 130 -11.64 -8.48 -2.10
C ASN A 130 -12.64 -9.09 -1.10
N PRO A 131 -12.31 -9.17 0.21
CA PRO A 131 -13.19 -9.78 1.21
C PRO A 131 -14.60 -9.18 1.28
N GLU A 132 -14.71 -7.86 1.03
CA GLU A 132 -15.97 -7.09 1.12
C GLU A 132 -16.81 -7.19 -0.16
N MET A 133 -16.29 -7.81 -1.25
CA MET A 133 -16.99 -7.87 -2.53
C MET A 133 -18.19 -8.83 -2.45
N PRO A 134 -19.39 -8.42 -2.89
CA PRO A 134 -20.55 -9.29 -2.96
C PRO A 134 -20.27 -10.56 -3.77
N GLU A 135 -20.83 -11.68 -3.37
CA GLU A 135 -20.59 -12.97 -4.02
C GLU A 135 -20.97 -12.97 -5.51
N SER A 136 -22.06 -12.26 -5.83
CA SER A 136 -22.52 -12.07 -7.22
C SER A 136 -21.52 -11.39 -8.14
N GLU A 137 -20.56 -10.63 -7.58
CA GLU A 137 -19.54 -9.91 -8.34
C GLU A 137 -18.21 -10.69 -8.44
N ARG A 138 -18.08 -11.85 -7.78
CA ARG A 138 -16.82 -12.63 -7.71
C ARG A 138 -16.59 -13.54 -8.92
N GLN A 139 -17.59 -13.72 -9.77
CA GLN A 139 -17.49 -14.65 -10.90
C GLN A 139 -16.29 -14.31 -11.81
N GLY A 140 -15.48 -15.31 -12.12
CA GLY A 140 -14.27 -15.18 -12.94
C GLY A 140 -13.06 -14.55 -12.23
N LEU A 141 -13.19 -14.16 -10.94
CA LEU A 141 -12.10 -13.61 -10.16
C LEU A 141 -11.52 -14.66 -9.21
N LYS A 142 -10.19 -14.63 -9.04
CA LYS A 142 -9.51 -15.41 -7.99
C LYS A 142 -9.82 -14.85 -6.61
N LYS A 143 -9.72 -15.68 -5.58
CA LYS A 143 -9.72 -15.20 -4.20
C LYS A 143 -8.54 -14.26 -3.98
N PHE A 144 -8.72 -13.26 -3.10
CA PHE A 144 -7.61 -12.41 -2.65
C PHE A 144 -6.45 -13.25 -2.09
N VAL A 145 -5.23 -12.75 -2.24
CA VAL A 145 -4.04 -13.36 -1.64
C VAL A 145 -4.00 -13.02 -0.15
N THR A 146 -3.80 -14.02 0.69
CA THR A 146 -3.76 -13.88 2.15
C THR A 146 -2.36 -13.53 2.65
N VAL A 147 -2.27 -13.09 3.91
CA VAL A 147 -0.97 -12.87 4.58
C VAL A 147 -0.16 -14.17 4.60
N SER A 148 -0.78 -15.29 4.97
CA SER A 148 -0.11 -16.60 5.00
C SER A 148 0.45 -17.01 3.63
N GLU A 149 -0.33 -16.82 2.55
CA GLU A 149 0.14 -17.12 1.19
C GLU A 149 1.30 -16.23 0.75
N ALA A 150 1.39 -15.00 1.29
CA ALA A 150 2.40 -14.03 0.90
C ALA A 150 3.73 -14.18 1.65
N ILE A 151 3.69 -14.48 2.95
CA ILE A 151 4.88 -14.45 3.81
C ILE A 151 5.12 -15.76 4.59
N GLY A 152 4.22 -16.74 4.54
CA GLY A 152 4.30 -17.95 5.34
C GLY A 152 5.45 -18.90 4.97
N ASP A 153 6.07 -18.73 3.80
CA ASP A 153 7.26 -19.48 3.38
C ASP A 153 8.57 -18.87 3.88
N LEU A 154 8.55 -17.64 4.37
CA LEU A 154 9.76 -16.96 4.83
C LEU A 154 10.30 -17.58 6.13
N PRO A 155 11.63 -17.55 6.36
CA PRO A 155 12.23 -18.10 7.57
C PRO A 155 11.59 -17.51 8.84
N LYS A 156 11.25 -18.37 9.81
CA LYS A 156 10.74 -17.92 11.10
C LYS A 156 11.84 -17.23 11.89
N LEU A 157 11.51 -16.08 12.48
CA LEU A 157 12.42 -15.26 13.27
C LEU A 157 11.79 -14.89 14.60
N LYS A 158 12.58 -14.85 15.67
CA LYS A 158 12.21 -14.16 16.91
C LYS A 158 12.55 -12.68 16.83
N ALA A 159 12.05 -11.89 17.77
CA ALA A 159 12.41 -10.49 17.91
C ALA A 159 13.94 -10.33 18.00
N GLY A 160 14.51 -9.48 17.13
CA GLY A 160 15.94 -9.20 17.04
C GLY A 160 16.76 -10.16 16.19
N GLU A 161 16.16 -11.23 15.65
CA GLU A 161 16.83 -12.17 14.76
C GLU A 161 16.78 -11.75 13.29
N GLY A 162 17.56 -12.50 12.47
CA GLY A 162 17.63 -12.32 11.04
C GLY A 162 18.93 -11.66 10.57
N ARG A 163 19.08 -11.56 9.25
CA ARG A 163 20.25 -10.94 8.57
C ARG A 163 19.77 -10.23 7.32
N GLU A 164 20.55 -9.23 6.88
CA GLU A 164 20.25 -8.49 5.65
C GLU A 164 20.32 -9.35 4.39
N LEU A 165 21.12 -10.41 4.40
CA LEU A 165 21.24 -11.39 3.33
C LEU A 165 21.23 -12.80 3.88
N HIS A 166 20.35 -13.64 3.37
CA HIS A 166 20.28 -15.08 3.65
C HIS A 166 20.32 -15.88 2.35
N ALA A 167 20.94 -17.07 2.37
CA ALA A 167 20.61 -18.11 1.42
C ALA A 167 19.23 -18.68 1.80
N PHE A 168 18.28 -18.68 0.87
CA PHE A 168 16.91 -19.12 1.13
C PHE A 168 16.29 -19.76 -0.10
N LYS A 169 15.78 -20.96 0.07
CA LYS A 169 14.99 -21.68 -0.93
C LYS A 169 13.58 -21.90 -0.40
N SER A 170 12.60 -21.28 -1.04
CA SER A 170 11.20 -21.50 -0.68
C SER A 170 10.71 -22.85 -1.19
N ASN A 171 9.97 -23.56 -0.34
CA ASN A 171 9.23 -24.77 -0.71
C ASN A 171 7.74 -24.50 -0.94
N SER A 172 7.33 -23.25 -1.00
CA SER A 172 5.94 -22.84 -1.18
C SER A 172 5.40 -23.24 -2.54
N THR A 173 4.18 -23.76 -2.57
CA THR A 173 3.39 -24.02 -3.77
C THR A 173 2.52 -22.82 -4.18
N SER A 174 2.44 -21.77 -3.34
CA SER A 174 1.66 -20.56 -3.58
C SER A 174 2.01 -19.92 -4.93
N GLU A 175 1.01 -19.64 -5.75
CA GLU A 175 1.19 -18.91 -7.02
C GLU A 175 1.79 -17.53 -6.78
N PHE A 176 1.39 -16.88 -5.69
CA PHE A 176 1.92 -15.56 -5.32
C PHE A 176 3.42 -15.63 -5.01
N VAL A 177 3.86 -16.62 -4.20
CA VAL A 177 5.28 -16.78 -3.89
C VAL A 177 6.09 -17.08 -5.14
N LYS A 178 5.60 -17.95 -6.04
CA LYS A 178 6.25 -18.21 -7.33
C LYS A 178 6.43 -16.94 -8.14
N LEU A 179 5.43 -16.06 -8.15
CA LEU A 179 5.50 -14.76 -8.83
C LEU A 179 6.52 -13.83 -8.19
N MET A 180 6.63 -13.80 -6.86
CA MET A 180 7.61 -12.96 -6.14
C MET A 180 9.05 -13.47 -6.29
N ARG A 181 9.24 -14.76 -6.52
CA ARG A 181 10.54 -15.42 -6.70
C ARG A 181 10.91 -15.69 -8.15
N THR A 182 10.36 -14.92 -9.07
CA THR A 182 10.76 -14.98 -10.49
C THR A 182 12.28 -14.82 -10.62
N ASN A 183 12.92 -15.65 -11.45
CA ASN A 183 14.37 -15.73 -11.73
C ASN A 183 15.19 -16.61 -10.79
N GLY A 184 14.58 -17.46 -9.95
CA GLY A 184 15.31 -18.50 -9.21
C GLY A 184 16.29 -17.99 -8.17
N SER A 185 16.17 -16.73 -7.74
CA SER A 185 17.05 -16.19 -6.70
C SER A 185 16.94 -17.02 -5.42
N GLU A 186 18.06 -17.60 -4.99
CA GLU A 186 18.20 -18.24 -3.68
C GLU A 186 18.61 -17.24 -2.58
N ALA A 187 18.71 -15.95 -2.90
CA ALA A 187 19.02 -14.90 -1.96
C ALA A 187 17.72 -14.26 -1.42
N LEU A 188 17.69 -14.03 -0.11
CA LEU A 188 16.64 -13.30 0.58
C LEU A 188 17.26 -12.09 1.28
N HIS A 189 16.80 -10.89 0.91
CA HIS A 189 17.28 -9.61 1.44
C HIS A 189 16.27 -8.98 2.39
N ASN A 190 16.75 -8.13 3.32
CA ASN A 190 15.97 -7.29 4.20
C ASN A 190 15.02 -8.06 5.16
N HIS A 191 15.40 -9.30 5.53
CA HIS A 191 14.62 -10.12 6.44
C HIS A 191 15.26 -10.13 7.84
N VAL A 192 15.11 -8.99 8.54
CA VAL A 192 15.65 -8.73 9.87
C VAL A 192 14.52 -8.28 10.79
N ALA A 193 14.28 -9.02 11.86
CA ALA A 193 13.28 -8.68 12.86
C ALA A 193 13.75 -7.54 13.77
N ARG A 194 12.82 -6.70 14.20
CA ARG A 194 13.10 -5.68 15.23
C ARG A 194 13.33 -6.34 16.57
N THR A 195 14.14 -5.72 17.39
CA THR A 195 14.10 -5.93 18.84
C THR A 195 12.85 -5.26 19.43
N HIS A 196 12.20 -5.95 20.34
CA HIS A 196 11.06 -5.43 21.09
C HIS A 196 11.31 -5.63 22.60
N ASN A 197 10.69 -4.80 23.44
CA ASN A 197 10.71 -5.04 24.88
C ASN A 197 9.84 -6.24 25.24
N LYS A 198 10.11 -6.87 26.38
CA LYS A 198 9.42 -8.10 26.83
C LYS A 198 7.89 -7.95 26.87
N ARG A 199 7.42 -6.79 27.29
CA ARG A 199 5.98 -6.49 27.45
C ARG A 199 5.28 -6.39 26.09
N ASP A 200 5.94 -5.81 25.06
CA ASP A 200 5.39 -5.80 23.71
C ASP A 200 5.39 -7.19 23.08
N ILE A 201 6.45 -7.97 23.28
CA ILE A 201 6.50 -9.37 22.82
C ILE A 201 5.33 -10.17 23.42
N GLU A 202 5.05 -10.00 24.71
CA GLU A 202 3.94 -10.68 25.38
C GLU A 202 2.58 -10.25 24.81
N ARG A 203 2.37 -8.93 24.56
CA ARG A 203 1.17 -8.44 23.87
C ARG A 203 0.99 -9.09 22.50
N TYR A 204 2.05 -9.16 21.70
CA TYR A 204 1.98 -9.74 20.35
C TYR A 204 1.63 -11.21 20.40
N ILE A 205 2.23 -11.97 21.32
CA ILE A 205 1.96 -13.41 21.50
C ILE A 205 0.49 -13.61 21.91
N GLU A 206 0.02 -12.92 22.93
CA GLU A 206 -1.34 -13.07 23.43
C GLU A 206 -2.39 -12.68 22.39
N MET A 207 -2.19 -11.55 21.71
CA MET A 207 -3.11 -11.10 20.65
C MET A 207 -3.16 -12.09 19.49
N ALA A 208 -2.00 -12.53 18.98
CA ALA A 208 -1.95 -13.44 17.84
C ALA A 208 -2.47 -14.84 18.19
N LYS A 209 -2.13 -15.38 19.37
CA LYS A 209 -2.55 -16.70 19.84
C LYS A 209 -4.05 -16.82 20.06
N ASN A 210 -4.66 -15.79 20.63
CA ASN A 210 -6.06 -15.81 21.02
C ASN A 210 -6.99 -15.12 20.02
N HIS A 211 -6.46 -14.62 18.90
CA HIS A 211 -7.19 -13.81 17.91
C HIS A 211 -7.82 -12.53 18.51
N TRP A 212 -7.15 -11.94 19.49
CA TRP A 212 -7.65 -10.75 20.17
C TRP A 212 -7.29 -9.45 19.46
N THR A 213 -8.23 -8.52 19.48
CA THR A 213 -7.98 -7.10 19.30
C THR A 213 -7.22 -6.54 20.50
N TYR A 214 -6.66 -5.33 20.38
CA TYR A 214 -6.00 -4.70 21.55
C TYR A 214 -6.96 -4.45 22.71
N GLN A 215 -8.23 -4.17 22.44
CA GLN A 215 -9.26 -4.01 23.47
C GLN A 215 -9.50 -5.33 24.22
N GLU A 216 -9.71 -6.43 23.51
CA GLU A 216 -9.89 -7.77 24.11
C GLU A 216 -8.65 -8.23 24.89
N LEU A 217 -7.45 -7.86 24.43
CA LEU A 217 -6.22 -8.08 25.21
C LEU A 217 -6.32 -7.39 26.58
N LEU A 218 -6.71 -6.12 26.62
CA LEU A 218 -6.78 -5.35 27.89
C LEU A 218 -7.90 -5.85 28.82
N GLU A 219 -8.99 -6.39 28.27
CA GLU A 219 -10.07 -7.01 29.04
C GLU A 219 -9.61 -8.32 29.73
N ASN A 220 -8.77 -9.11 29.06
CA ASN A 220 -8.28 -10.40 29.52
C ASN A 220 -6.93 -10.31 30.24
N ARG A 221 -6.10 -9.34 29.91
CA ARG A 221 -4.74 -9.11 30.44
C ARG A 221 -4.52 -7.63 30.77
N PRO A 222 -5.24 -7.08 31.77
CA PRO A 222 -5.12 -5.65 32.16
C PRO A 222 -3.70 -5.27 32.64
N ASP A 223 -2.90 -6.26 33.06
CA ASP A 223 -1.49 -6.10 33.39
C ASP A 223 -0.63 -5.66 32.20
N LEU A 224 -1.09 -5.93 30.97
CA LEU A 224 -0.42 -5.54 29.73
C LEU A 224 -0.84 -4.15 29.21
N ASP A 225 -1.66 -3.40 29.94
CA ASP A 225 -2.01 -2.03 29.55
C ASP A 225 -0.78 -1.12 29.39
N HIS A 226 -0.89 -0.14 28.55
CA HIS A 226 0.18 0.81 28.30
C HIS A 226 0.25 1.84 29.45
N ILE A 227 1.45 2.08 29.99
CA ILE A 227 1.68 3.02 31.10
C ILE A 227 1.22 4.44 30.72
N LYS A 228 1.25 4.81 29.44
CA LYS A 228 0.74 6.08 28.91
C LYS A 228 -0.72 5.92 28.48
N LYS A 229 -1.65 6.44 29.25
CA LYS A 229 -3.12 6.37 29.09
C LYS A 229 -3.72 6.93 27.77
N ARG A 230 -2.95 7.15 26.70
CA ARG A 230 -3.41 7.62 25.39
C ARG A 230 -2.95 6.70 24.26
N VAL A 231 -3.30 5.43 24.34
CA VAL A 231 -3.10 4.50 23.25
C VAL A 231 -4.46 4.32 22.54
N PHE A 232 -4.50 4.57 21.24
CA PHE A 232 -5.71 4.34 20.43
C PHE A 232 -5.95 2.84 20.28
N ASN A 233 -7.21 2.40 20.26
CA ASN A 233 -7.60 0.98 20.13
C ASN A 233 -6.99 0.27 18.91
N ASN A 234 -6.55 1.02 17.91
CA ASN A 234 -5.89 0.50 16.69
C ASN A 234 -4.36 0.63 16.72
N SER A 235 -3.75 0.87 17.89
CA SER A 235 -2.29 1.00 18.01
C SER A 235 -1.57 -0.31 17.87
N TYR A 236 -2.19 -1.42 18.25
CA TYR A 236 -1.71 -2.79 18.14
C TYR A 236 -2.64 -3.58 17.22
N VAL A 237 -2.11 -4.17 16.14
CA VAL A 237 -2.93 -4.91 15.19
C VAL A 237 -2.18 -6.09 14.61
N VAL A 238 -2.76 -7.28 14.77
CA VAL A 238 -2.27 -8.50 14.14
C VAL A 238 -2.67 -8.53 12.66
N GLN A 239 -1.76 -8.93 11.78
CA GLN A 239 -2.05 -9.18 10.38
C GLN A 239 -2.52 -10.61 10.22
N TRP A 240 -3.84 -10.83 10.21
CA TRP A 240 -4.43 -12.17 10.22
C TRP A 240 -4.00 -12.99 8.99
N GLU A 241 -3.67 -14.25 9.22
CA GLU A 241 -3.07 -15.14 8.24
C GLU A 241 -3.99 -15.51 7.07
N ASP A 242 -5.29 -15.53 7.30
CA ASP A 242 -6.35 -15.89 6.33
C ASP A 242 -6.95 -14.70 5.57
N LEU A 243 -6.49 -13.49 5.88
CA LEU A 243 -6.96 -12.23 5.28
C LEU A 243 -5.83 -11.51 4.52
N PRO A 244 -6.15 -10.56 3.64
CA PRO A 244 -5.16 -9.60 3.13
C PRO A 244 -4.71 -8.68 4.28
N SER A 245 -3.47 -8.24 4.26
CA SER A 245 -2.96 -7.30 5.25
C SER A 245 -3.68 -5.95 5.21
N ARG A 246 -3.57 -5.20 6.28
CA ARG A 246 -3.91 -3.77 6.29
C ARG A 246 -2.94 -2.99 5.42
N THR A 247 -3.33 -1.75 5.05
CA THR A 247 -2.48 -0.86 4.26
C THR A 247 -1.12 -0.65 4.93
N ILE A 248 -0.04 -1.13 4.31
CA ILE A 248 1.33 -0.85 4.71
C ILE A 248 1.61 0.64 4.48
N ILE A 249 2.05 1.33 5.52
CA ILE A 249 2.32 2.77 5.53
C ILE A 249 3.76 3.04 5.95
N ALA A 250 4.32 4.17 5.51
CA ALA A 250 5.69 4.56 5.87
C ALA A 250 5.92 4.59 7.38
N HIS A 251 4.88 4.95 8.16
CA HIS A 251 4.94 5.02 9.62
C HIS A 251 5.29 3.69 10.32
N LEU A 252 5.21 2.57 9.60
CA LEU A 252 5.71 1.27 10.05
C LEU A 252 7.17 1.34 10.54
N TYR A 253 7.97 2.33 10.07
CA TYR A 253 9.35 2.50 10.53
C TYR A 253 9.49 2.76 12.04
N LYS A 254 8.47 3.27 12.74
CA LYS A 254 8.53 3.60 14.17
C LYS A 254 8.62 2.34 15.02
N ASP A 255 7.51 1.85 15.54
CA ASP A 255 7.42 0.69 16.45
C ASP A 255 6.90 -0.58 15.75
N GLY A 256 6.11 -0.40 14.70
CA GLY A 256 5.52 -1.50 13.95
C GLY A 256 4.30 -2.14 14.61
N ASN A 257 3.83 -1.66 15.74
CA ASN A 257 2.77 -2.25 16.55
C ASN A 257 1.45 -2.49 15.77
N GLN A 258 1.20 -1.69 14.74
CA GLN A 258 0.06 -1.89 13.82
C GLN A 258 0.24 -3.04 12.83
N PHE A 259 1.39 -3.74 12.87
CA PHE A 259 1.76 -4.78 11.93
C PHE A 259 2.41 -5.97 12.65
N ILE A 260 1.68 -6.55 13.61
CA ILE A 260 2.11 -7.72 14.38
C ILE A 260 2.04 -8.94 13.45
N HIS A 261 3.08 -9.77 13.48
CA HIS A 261 3.15 -11.03 12.73
C HIS A 261 2.09 -12.01 13.24
N PRO A 262 1.34 -12.72 12.37
CA PRO A 262 0.24 -13.61 12.80
C PRO A 262 0.72 -14.86 13.54
N ASP A 263 1.90 -15.39 13.22
CA ASP A 263 2.47 -16.54 13.94
C ASP A 263 2.93 -16.10 15.34
N PHE A 264 2.11 -16.41 16.35
CA PHE A 264 2.38 -16.07 17.75
C PHE A 264 3.69 -16.65 18.27
N THR A 265 4.20 -17.75 17.68
CA THR A 265 5.47 -18.34 18.10
C THR A 265 6.66 -17.43 17.82
N GLN A 266 6.52 -16.44 16.96
CA GLN A 266 7.56 -15.46 16.61
C GLN A 266 7.57 -14.23 17.53
N GLY A 267 6.43 -13.79 18.07
CA GLY A 267 6.30 -12.71 19.06
C GLY A 267 6.91 -11.38 18.63
N ARG A 268 6.63 -10.91 17.40
CA ARG A 268 7.24 -9.72 16.80
C ARG A 268 6.34 -8.99 15.79
N THR A 269 6.79 -7.86 15.34
CA THR A 269 6.21 -7.18 14.17
C THR A 269 6.87 -7.66 12.89
N ILE A 270 6.23 -7.41 11.74
CA ILE A 270 6.75 -7.84 10.43
C ILE A 270 8.09 -7.17 10.09
N THR A 271 8.90 -7.88 9.30
CA THR A 271 10.18 -7.40 8.75
C THR A 271 9.96 -6.53 7.51
N VAL A 272 11.05 -5.90 7.00
CA VAL A 272 11.02 -5.15 5.73
C VAL A 272 10.65 -6.09 4.57
N ARG A 273 11.22 -7.30 4.51
CA ARG A 273 10.90 -8.28 3.45
C ARG A 273 9.44 -8.74 3.50
N GLU A 274 8.91 -9.00 4.67
CA GLU A 274 7.49 -9.33 4.82
C GLU A 274 6.59 -8.17 4.37
N ALA A 275 6.90 -6.95 4.79
CA ALA A 275 6.19 -5.76 4.30
C ALA A 275 6.30 -5.59 2.78
N ALA A 276 7.47 -5.86 2.19
CA ALA A 276 7.70 -5.82 0.75
C ALA A 276 6.86 -6.87 0.00
N ARG A 277 6.79 -8.11 0.52
CA ARG A 277 5.92 -9.17 -0.02
C ARG A 277 4.44 -8.76 0.03
N LEU A 278 3.99 -8.19 1.15
CA LEU A 278 2.62 -7.68 1.31
C LEU A 278 2.33 -6.47 0.40
N MET A 279 3.36 -5.82 -0.11
CA MET A 279 3.29 -4.79 -1.16
C MET A 279 3.53 -5.34 -2.57
N SER A 280 3.64 -6.67 -2.75
CA SER A 280 3.94 -7.35 -4.00
C SER A 280 5.29 -6.98 -4.66
N PHE A 281 6.29 -6.59 -3.89
CA PHE A 281 7.65 -6.47 -4.40
C PHE A 281 8.28 -7.84 -4.62
N PRO A 282 8.95 -8.08 -5.75
CA PRO A 282 9.67 -9.33 -5.97
C PRO A 282 10.87 -9.44 -5.01
N ASP A 283 11.26 -10.68 -4.68
CA ASP A 283 12.31 -10.93 -3.68
C ASP A 283 13.70 -10.44 -4.06
N ASN A 284 13.97 -10.32 -5.35
CA ASN A 284 15.21 -9.75 -5.88
C ASN A 284 15.27 -8.22 -5.80
N PHE A 285 14.16 -7.56 -5.40
CA PHE A 285 14.19 -6.12 -5.14
C PHE A 285 14.80 -5.86 -3.77
N ILE A 286 15.89 -5.10 -3.73
CA ILE A 286 16.64 -4.78 -2.52
C ILE A 286 16.31 -3.37 -2.08
N PHE A 287 15.99 -3.20 -0.79
CA PHE A 287 15.80 -1.89 -0.18
C PHE A 287 17.09 -1.48 0.51
N GLU A 288 17.57 -0.29 0.18
CA GLU A 288 18.87 0.22 0.65
C GLU A 288 18.72 1.17 1.84
N GLY A 289 19.82 1.39 2.54
CA GLY A 289 19.91 2.30 3.68
C GLY A 289 19.53 1.64 5.01
N SER A 290 19.28 2.46 6.02
CA SER A 290 18.88 1.97 7.34
C SER A 290 17.50 1.30 7.28
N ARG A 291 17.20 0.39 8.23
CA ARG A 291 15.89 -0.23 8.36
C ARG A 291 14.74 0.79 8.37
N THR A 292 14.95 1.95 8.96
CA THR A 292 13.98 3.06 8.94
C THR A 292 13.71 3.53 7.52
N GLU A 293 14.74 3.74 6.71
CA GLU A 293 14.60 4.16 5.32
C GLU A 293 14.00 3.05 4.44
N GLN A 294 14.39 1.80 4.68
CA GLN A 294 13.81 0.64 3.99
C GLN A 294 12.28 0.56 4.20
N PHE A 295 11.80 0.68 5.45
CA PHE A 295 10.35 0.71 5.73
C PHE A 295 9.64 1.92 5.10
N LYS A 296 10.28 3.10 5.06
CA LYS A 296 9.73 4.28 4.40
C LYS A 296 9.58 4.06 2.89
N GLN A 297 10.58 3.46 2.25
CA GLN A 297 10.55 3.10 0.83
C GLN A 297 9.38 2.17 0.54
N VAL A 298 9.24 1.07 1.30
CA VAL A 298 8.13 0.13 1.14
C VAL A 298 6.77 0.82 1.33
N GLY A 299 6.59 1.57 2.41
CA GLY A 299 5.29 2.15 2.76
C GLY A 299 4.83 3.27 1.83
N ASN A 300 5.78 4.02 1.23
CA ASN A 300 5.48 5.10 0.29
C ASN A 300 5.28 4.60 -1.16
N ALA A 301 5.64 3.36 -1.45
CA ALA A 301 5.56 2.85 -2.81
C ALA A 301 4.11 2.56 -3.27
N VAL A 302 3.95 2.53 -4.58
CA VAL A 302 2.80 1.89 -5.24
C VAL A 302 3.14 0.41 -5.42
N PRO A 303 2.25 -0.52 -5.01
CA PRO A 303 2.53 -1.95 -5.16
C PRO A 303 2.77 -2.34 -6.63
N PRO A 304 3.84 -3.09 -6.95
CA PRO A 304 4.18 -3.43 -8.34
C PRO A 304 3.05 -4.09 -9.14
N LEU A 305 2.32 -5.05 -8.59
CA LEU A 305 1.19 -5.69 -9.29
C LEU A 305 0.05 -4.70 -9.57
N PHE A 306 -0.17 -3.74 -8.66
CA PHE A 306 -1.16 -2.70 -8.87
C PHE A 306 -0.74 -1.71 -9.97
N ALA A 307 0.53 -1.29 -9.95
CA ALA A 307 1.11 -0.44 -11.00
C ALA A 307 1.09 -1.15 -12.37
N GLU A 308 1.40 -2.45 -12.40
CA GLU A 308 1.35 -3.27 -13.62
C GLU A 308 -0.05 -3.32 -14.24
N ALA A 309 -1.10 -3.49 -13.42
CA ALA A 309 -2.48 -3.50 -13.91
C ALA A 309 -2.85 -2.18 -14.59
N ILE A 310 -2.45 -1.04 -14.00
CA ILE A 310 -2.66 0.29 -14.58
C ILE A 310 -1.85 0.45 -15.88
N ALA A 311 -0.58 0.08 -15.86
CA ALA A 311 0.31 0.18 -17.01
C ALA A 311 -0.14 -0.68 -18.20
N LYS A 312 -0.68 -1.88 -17.95
CA LYS A 312 -1.26 -2.74 -19.00
C LYS A 312 -2.42 -2.05 -19.71
N SER A 313 -3.32 -1.38 -18.99
CA SER A 313 -4.41 -0.63 -19.61
C SER A 313 -3.88 0.48 -20.53
N ILE A 314 -2.94 1.30 -20.03
CA ILE A 314 -2.33 2.38 -20.81
C ILE A 314 -1.62 1.84 -22.04
N LYS A 315 -0.81 0.76 -21.89
CA LYS A 315 -0.09 0.12 -23.01
C LYS A 315 -1.04 -0.37 -24.08
N ASN A 316 -2.12 -1.07 -23.71
CA ASN A 316 -3.10 -1.61 -24.64
C ASN A 316 -3.79 -0.49 -25.45
N ASN A 317 -4.14 0.61 -24.82
CA ASN A 317 -4.72 1.75 -25.49
C ASN A 317 -3.71 2.51 -26.37
N LEU A 318 -2.44 2.62 -25.94
CA LEU A 318 -1.36 3.17 -26.79
C LEU A 318 -1.16 2.35 -28.08
N LEU A 319 -1.28 1.02 -28.02
CA LEU A 319 -1.14 0.16 -29.18
C LEU A 319 -2.30 0.34 -30.18
N LYS A 320 -3.52 0.62 -29.69
CA LYS A 320 -4.68 0.93 -30.56
C LYS A 320 -4.51 2.24 -31.33
N LEU A 321 -3.86 3.25 -30.70
CA LEU A 321 -3.60 4.55 -31.33
C LEU A 321 -2.51 4.52 -32.41
N LYS A 322 -1.79 3.41 -32.57
CA LYS A 322 -0.75 3.23 -33.60
C LYS A 322 -1.26 2.53 -34.85
N LYS A 323 -2.47 2.00 -34.79
CA LYS A 323 -3.19 1.40 -35.94
C LYS A 323 -4.10 2.41 -36.59
#